data_88ea904cd54b92b5cc72bd38356c7dc6
#
_entry.id   88ea904cd54b92b5cc72bd38356c7dc6
#
_cell.length_a   1.000
_cell.length_b   1.000
_cell.length_c   1.000
_cell.angle_alpha   90.00
_cell.angle_beta   90.00
_cell.angle_gamma   90.00
#
_symmetry.space_group_name_H-M   'P 1'
#
loop_
_entity.id
_entity.type
_entity.pdbx_description
1 polymer ?
#
loop_
_entity_poly.entity_id
_entity_poly.type
_entity_poly.pdbx_seq_one_letter_code
_entity_poly.pdbx_strand_id
1 'polypeptide(L)'
;MVVIAEHIPEQESEEVIEVPAYLVRDVINGVVYPYKGWREVLNKEKTAEGVMGSSSLQSYLTNLISDYLATVIDRKKYQKFVGEIGNRLAKKNNFSYDIALASKEVVSKKTVDNKYLQVPPELVIEIDVNVDTNKETEMEYVHNKINEILTYGVKQVIWVFTKPEIILVATLQDNWQLLKWSTDISVLEDMTLNLQQLIDADE
;
A
#
# COMPACT_ATOMS: atom_id res chain seq x y z
N MET A 1 -12.13 -35.22 51.97
CA MET A 1 -12.04 -33.93 51.32
C MET A 1 -11.02 -34.08 50.18
N VAL A 2 -11.49 -34.26 48.96
CA VAL A 2 -10.63 -34.48 47.78
C VAL A 2 -10.40 -33.10 47.15
N VAL A 3 -9.14 -32.66 47.11
CA VAL A 3 -8.73 -31.44 46.41
C VAL A 3 -8.47 -31.83 44.97
N ILE A 4 -9.33 -31.39 44.06
CA ILE A 4 -9.10 -31.49 42.63
C ILE A 4 -8.22 -30.30 42.27
N ALA A 5 -6.94 -30.57 41.93
CA ALA A 5 -6.06 -29.58 41.35
C ALA A 5 -6.55 -29.28 39.91
N GLU A 6 -7.09 -28.10 39.69
CA GLU A 6 -7.36 -27.61 38.33
C GLU A 6 -6.02 -27.40 37.63
N HIS A 7 -5.83 -28.15 36.55
CA HIS A 7 -4.71 -27.98 35.65
C HIS A 7 -4.93 -26.68 34.85
N ILE A 8 -4.26 -25.60 35.25
CA ILE A 8 -4.18 -24.37 34.45
C ILE A 8 -3.24 -24.69 33.29
N PRO A 9 -3.69 -24.63 32.03
CA PRO A 9 -2.77 -24.82 30.90
C PRO A 9 -1.73 -23.69 30.97
N GLU A 10 -0.46 -24.05 30.93
CA GLU A 10 0.65 -23.12 30.69
C GLU A 10 0.35 -22.38 29.41
N GLN A 11 0.17 -21.07 29.52
CA GLN A 11 0.21 -20.18 28.35
C GLN A 11 1.64 -20.28 27.79
N GLU A 12 1.77 -20.94 26.64
CA GLU A 12 2.97 -20.83 25.82
C GLU A 12 3.22 -19.33 25.60
N SER A 13 4.30 -18.82 26.17
CA SER A 13 4.76 -17.48 25.89
C SER A 13 5.15 -17.45 24.42
N GLU A 14 4.29 -16.85 23.57
CA GLU A 14 4.68 -16.56 22.19
C GLU A 14 6.01 -15.79 22.25
N GLU A 15 7.08 -16.37 21.75
CA GLU A 15 8.35 -15.67 21.60
C GLU A 15 8.08 -14.44 20.73
N VAL A 16 8.31 -13.26 21.29
CA VAL A 16 8.20 -12.00 20.55
C VAL A 16 9.38 -11.92 19.59
N ILE A 17 9.18 -12.41 18.37
CA ILE A 17 10.20 -12.32 17.32
C ILE A 17 10.22 -10.87 16.83
N GLU A 18 11.34 -10.18 17.05
CA GLU A 18 11.53 -8.82 16.56
C GLU A 18 11.72 -8.83 15.03
N VAL A 19 10.91 -8.01 14.32
CA VAL A 19 10.99 -7.88 12.86
C VAL A 19 12.21 -7.03 12.51
N PRO A 20 13.18 -7.55 11.73
CA PRO A 20 14.30 -6.73 11.25
C PRO A 20 13.82 -5.54 10.41
N ALA A 21 14.43 -4.38 10.60
CA ALA A 21 14.00 -3.14 9.97
C ALA A 21 13.91 -3.21 8.44
N TYR A 22 14.78 -3.99 7.78
CA TYR A 22 14.78 -4.16 6.33
C TYR A 22 13.62 -5.05 5.83
N LEU A 23 12.94 -5.79 6.72
CA LEU A 23 11.76 -6.59 6.40
C LEU A 23 10.44 -5.89 6.79
N VAL A 24 10.51 -4.66 7.28
CA VAL A 24 9.32 -3.84 7.57
C VAL A 24 8.91 -3.11 6.29
N ARG A 25 7.69 -3.37 5.82
CA ARG A 25 7.11 -2.65 4.69
C ARG A 25 6.42 -1.36 5.14
N ASP A 26 5.50 -1.48 6.09
CA ASP A 26 4.74 -0.35 6.60
C ASP A 26 4.75 -0.30 8.12
N VAL A 27 4.58 0.91 8.66
CA VAL A 27 4.27 1.15 10.07
C VAL A 27 3.02 2.03 10.12
N ILE A 28 1.95 1.54 10.74
CA ILE A 28 0.67 2.23 10.84
C ILE A 28 0.31 2.38 12.31
N ASN A 29 0.23 3.61 12.80
CA ASN A 29 -0.04 3.91 14.21
C ASN A 29 0.90 3.20 15.20
N GLY A 30 2.14 2.94 14.76
CA GLY A 30 3.15 2.23 15.54
C GLY A 30 3.06 0.71 15.44
N VAL A 31 2.08 0.16 14.74
CA VAL A 31 2.00 -1.26 14.40
C VAL A 31 2.90 -1.54 13.21
N VAL A 32 3.75 -2.54 13.33
CA VAL A 32 4.70 -2.94 12.29
C VAL A 32 4.07 -4.00 11.40
N TYR A 33 4.09 -3.76 10.09
CA TYR A 33 3.63 -4.70 9.06
C TYR A 33 4.82 -5.11 8.20
N PRO A 34 5.38 -6.31 8.42
CA PRO A 34 6.48 -6.82 7.63
C PRO A 34 6.00 -7.32 6.26
N TYR A 35 6.95 -7.50 5.33
CA TYR A 35 6.67 -8.18 4.06
C TYR A 35 6.14 -9.60 4.30
N LYS A 36 5.20 -10.03 3.45
CA LYS A 36 4.67 -11.41 3.48
C LYS A 36 5.80 -12.41 3.24
N GLY A 37 5.96 -13.38 4.13
CA GLY A 37 7.06 -14.34 4.06
C GLY A 37 8.34 -13.92 4.81
N TRP A 38 8.30 -12.89 5.64
CA TRP A 38 9.46 -12.43 6.41
C TRP A 38 10.02 -13.48 7.37
N ARG A 39 9.18 -14.36 7.92
CA ARG A 39 9.62 -15.46 8.82
C ARG A 39 10.45 -16.48 8.08
N GLU A 40 10.09 -16.80 6.83
CA GLU A 40 10.86 -17.69 5.96
C GLU A 40 12.24 -17.12 5.63
N VAL A 41 12.38 -15.77 5.59
CA VAL A 41 13.70 -15.12 5.46
C VAL A 41 14.54 -15.33 6.70
N LEU A 42 13.96 -15.19 7.91
CA LEU A 42 14.68 -15.46 9.16
C LEU A 42 15.12 -16.92 9.27
N ASN A 43 14.29 -17.85 8.81
CA ASN A 43 14.58 -19.29 8.77
C ASN A 43 15.54 -19.68 7.62
N LYS A 44 15.98 -18.71 6.77
CA LYS A 44 16.84 -18.94 5.59
C LYS A 44 16.20 -19.84 4.52
N GLU A 45 14.88 -19.89 4.49
CA GLU A 45 14.09 -20.61 3.45
C GLU A 45 13.88 -19.74 2.21
N LYS A 46 13.89 -18.41 2.39
CA LYS A 46 13.77 -17.40 1.32
C LYS A 46 14.84 -16.32 1.49
N THR A 47 15.12 -15.60 0.41
CA THR A 47 15.93 -14.38 0.48
C THR A 47 15.07 -13.15 0.74
N ALA A 48 15.66 -12.08 1.25
CA ALA A 48 14.94 -10.81 1.46
C ALA A 48 14.39 -10.26 0.13
N GLU A 49 15.20 -10.31 -0.93
CA GLU A 49 14.80 -9.87 -2.26
C GLU A 49 13.61 -10.68 -2.78
N GLY A 50 13.55 -11.98 -2.46
CA GLY A 50 12.48 -12.89 -2.89
C GLY A 50 11.14 -12.59 -2.24
N VAL A 51 11.09 -11.91 -1.07
CA VAL A 51 9.84 -11.52 -0.40
C VAL A 51 9.49 -10.05 -0.61
N MET A 52 10.47 -9.21 -0.93
CA MET A 52 10.29 -7.78 -1.18
C MET A 52 9.92 -7.48 -2.65
N GLY A 53 10.20 -8.41 -3.57
CA GLY A 53 9.92 -8.22 -5.00
C GLY A 53 8.41 -8.27 -5.30
N SER A 54 7.99 -7.44 -6.27
CA SER A 54 6.63 -7.46 -6.82
C SER A 54 6.41 -8.69 -7.69
N SER A 55 5.19 -9.20 -7.74
CA SER A 55 4.81 -10.22 -8.71
C SER A 55 4.86 -9.65 -10.14
N SER A 56 4.97 -10.53 -11.16
CA SER A 56 4.94 -10.09 -12.56
C SER A 56 3.66 -9.32 -12.90
N LEU A 57 2.52 -9.77 -12.38
CA LEU A 57 1.24 -9.11 -12.60
C LEU A 57 1.18 -7.74 -11.92
N GLN A 58 1.63 -7.63 -10.66
CA GLN A 58 1.71 -6.33 -9.97
C GLN A 58 2.62 -5.36 -10.73
N SER A 59 3.80 -5.82 -11.16
CA SER A 59 4.73 -5.00 -11.94
C SER A 59 4.14 -4.56 -13.29
N TYR A 60 3.47 -5.47 -14.00
CA TYR A 60 2.77 -5.17 -15.26
C TYR A 60 1.69 -4.09 -15.05
N LEU A 61 0.80 -4.27 -14.09
CA LEU A 61 -0.26 -3.30 -13.80
C LEU A 61 0.29 -1.96 -13.32
N THR A 62 1.36 -1.97 -12.53
CA THR A 62 2.04 -0.73 -12.11
C THR A 62 2.55 0.05 -13.32
N ASN A 63 3.20 -0.61 -14.27
CA ASN A 63 3.69 0.02 -15.48
C ASN A 63 2.53 0.53 -16.34
N LEU A 64 1.53 -0.29 -16.62
CA LEU A 64 0.38 0.05 -17.45
C LEU A 64 -0.37 1.28 -16.92
N ILE A 65 -0.70 1.29 -15.63
CA ILE A 65 -1.36 2.43 -14.98
C ILE A 65 -0.44 3.66 -14.98
N SER A 66 0.84 3.47 -14.69
CA SER A 66 1.82 4.56 -14.70
C SER A 66 1.94 5.20 -16.08
N ASP A 67 2.01 4.41 -17.15
CA ASP A 67 2.13 4.91 -18.53
C ASP A 67 0.86 5.63 -18.94
N TYR A 68 -0.30 5.08 -18.64
CA TYR A 68 -1.57 5.76 -18.86
C TYR A 68 -1.62 7.12 -18.14
N LEU A 69 -1.32 7.16 -16.86
CA LEU A 69 -1.27 8.41 -16.09
C LEU A 69 -0.31 9.42 -16.72
N ALA A 70 0.82 8.99 -17.28
CA ALA A 70 1.78 9.88 -17.93
C ALA A 70 1.20 10.57 -19.17
N THR A 71 0.15 10.01 -19.79
CA THR A 71 -0.55 10.61 -20.95
C THR A 71 -1.64 11.60 -20.57
N VAL A 72 -2.27 11.42 -19.39
CA VAL A 72 -3.46 12.21 -18.99
C VAL A 72 -3.18 13.26 -17.93
N ILE A 73 -2.10 13.13 -17.12
CA ILE A 73 -1.79 14.11 -16.08
C ILE A 73 -1.30 15.44 -16.67
N ASP A 74 -1.73 16.54 -16.08
CA ASP A 74 -1.06 17.82 -16.30
C ASP A 74 0.31 17.83 -15.60
N ARG A 75 1.37 17.62 -16.39
CA ARG A 75 2.76 17.62 -15.90
C ARG A 75 3.24 18.96 -15.34
N LYS A 76 2.50 20.05 -15.54
CA LYS A 76 2.79 21.33 -14.87
C LYS A 76 2.25 21.32 -13.45
N LYS A 77 1.12 20.64 -13.22
CA LYS A 77 0.43 20.56 -11.93
C LYS A 77 0.94 19.43 -11.06
N TYR A 78 1.27 18.26 -11.64
CA TYR A 78 1.60 17.06 -10.91
C TYR A 78 3.01 16.53 -11.17
N GLN A 79 3.61 15.98 -10.11
CA GLN A 79 4.79 15.10 -10.15
C GLN A 79 4.34 13.67 -9.87
N LYS A 80 4.61 12.76 -10.80
CA LYS A 80 4.37 11.33 -10.63
C LYS A 80 5.60 10.66 -10.02
N PHE A 81 5.39 9.75 -9.09
CA PHE A 81 6.35 8.84 -8.50
C PHE A 81 5.88 7.41 -8.70
N VAL A 82 6.81 6.48 -8.94
CA VAL A 82 6.53 5.05 -9.18
C VAL A 82 7.60 4.20 -8.52
N GLY A 83 7.21 3.06 -7.96
CA GLY A 83 8.12 2.06 -7.42
C GLY A 83 8.39 2.20 -5.93
N GLU A 84 7.48 1.68 -5.10
CA GLU A 84 7.59 1.63 -3.63
C GLU A 84 8.07 2.94 -2.99
N ILE A 85 7.38 4.03 -3.32
CA ILE A 85 7.72 5.36 -2.81
C ILE A 85 7.49 5.40 -1.30
N GLY A 86 8.56 5.48 -0.54
CA GLY A 86 8.46 5.70 0.90
C GLY A 86 7.89 7.09 1.22
N ASN A 87 6.89 7.14 2.09
CA ASN A 87 6.31 8.38 2.59
C ASN A 87 6.31 8.37 4.12
N ARG A 88 6.88 9.40 4.73
CA ARG A 88 6.96 9.55 6.19
C ARG A 88 6.21 10.79 6.63
N LEU A 89 4.92 10.63 6.91
CA LEU A 89 4.04 11.73 7.28
C LEU A 89 4.03 12.02 8.78
N ALA A 90 4.34 11.03 9.63
CA ALA A 90 4.44 11.20 11.08
C ALA A 90 5.45 10.23 11.71
N LYS A 91 5.78 10.49 12.99
CA LYS A 91 6.81 9.71 13.72
C LYS A 91 6.50 8.21 13.82
N LYS A 92 5.20 7.83 13.79
CA LYS A 92 4.72 6.44 13.94
C LYS A 92 4.09 5.88 12.68
N ASN A 93 4.19 6.60 11.56
CA ASN A 93 3.58 6.23 10.29
C ASN A 93 4.61 6.35 9.19
N ASN A 94 4.87 5.23 8.54
CA ASN A 94 5.78 5.09 7.41
C ASN A 94 5.11 4.16 6.40
N PHE A 95 4.81 4.69 5.24
CA PHE A 95 4.08 3.98 4.18
C PHE A 95 4.95 3.84 2.94
N SER A 96 4.72 2.77 2.20
CA SER A 96 5.20 2.63 0.83
C SER A 96 4.01 2.60 -0.12
N TYR A 97 4.16 3.22 -1.30
CA TYR A 97 3.13 3.28 -2.35
C TYR A 97 3.68 2.78 -3.68
N ASP A 98 2.86 2.08 -4.47
CA ASP A 98 3.27 1.64 -5.80
C ASP A 98 3.33 2.82 -6.78
N ILE A 99 2.30 3.70 -6.76
CA ILE A 99 2.26 4.93 -7.56
C ILE A 99 1.73 6.08 -6.70
N ALA A 100 2.31 7.27 -6.84
CA ALA A 100 1.80 8.47 -6.21
C ALA A 100 1.86 9.68 -7.16
N LEU A 101 0.84 10.55 -7.07
CA LEU A 101 0.83 11.86 -7.71
C LEU A 101 0.86 12.94 -6.63
N ALA A 102 1.85 13.80 -6.65
CA ALA A 102 1.95 14.94 -5.73
C ALA A 102 1.88 16.27 -6.49
N SER A 103 1.27 17.28 -5.87
CA SER A 103 1.22 18.61 -6.45
C SER A 103 2.63 19.22 -6.56
N LYS A 104 2.95 19.81 -7.70
CA LYS A 104 4.19 20.56 -7.91
C LYS A 104 4.25 21.89 -7.15
N GLU A 105 3.16 22.32 -6.56
CA GLU A 105 3.17 23.45 -5.62
C GLU A 105 3.96 23.13 -4.34
N VAL A 106 3.89 21.86 -3.88
CA VAL A 106 4.57 21.39 -2.67
C VAL A 106 5.82 20.55 -2.97
N VAL A 107 5.87 19.89 -4.13
CA VAL A 107 6.99 19.05 -4.57
C VAL A 107 7.72 19.71 -5.74
N SER A 108 8.98 20.05 -5.53
CA SER A 108 9.86 20.63 -6.55
C SER A 108 11.19 19.86 -6.62
N LYS A 109 12.00 20.15 -7.63
CA LYS A 109 13.38 19.60 -7.70
C LYS A 109 14.23 19.86 -6.44
N LYS A 110 13.89 20.90 -5.67
CA LYS A 110 14.60 21.24 -4.43
C LYS A 110 14.15 20.42 -3.23
N THR A 111 12.93 19.84 -3.29
CA THR A 111 12.34 19.03 -2.23
C THR A 111 12.40 17.53 -2.51
N VAL A 112 12.72 17.12 -3.75
CA VAL A 112 13.02 15.72 -4.09
C VAL A 112 14.49 15.46 -3.78
N ASP A 113 14.74 14.65 -2.77
CA ASP A 113 16.06 14.28 -2.28
C ASP A 113 16.17 12.77 -2.04
N ASN A 114 17.22 12.31 -1.37
CA ASN A 114 17.44 10.90 -1.05
C ASN A 114 16.64 10.40 0.18
N LYS A 115 15.62 11.12 0.60
CA LYS A 115 14.76 10.77 1.74
C LYS A 115 13.38 10.38 1.26
N TYR A 116 12.60 9.84 2.17
CA TYR A 116 11.18 9.61 1.97
C TYR A 116 10.44 10.91 1.68
N LEU A 117 9.40 10.83 0.86
CA LEU A 117 8.49 11.94 0.64
C LEU A 117 7.89 12.40 1.98
N GLN A 118 7.93 13.70 2.24
CA GLN A 118 7.52 14.29 3.53
C GLN A 118 6.23 15.14 3.41
N VAL A 119 5.58 15.04 2.26
CA VAL A 119 4.31 15.70 1.99
C VAL A 119 3.30 14.66 1.53
N PRO A 120 2.00 14.82 1.84
CA PRO A 120 0.99 13.91 1.31
C PRO A 120 0.90 14.08 -0.22
N PRO A 121 0.94 12.99 -0.99
CA PRO A 121 0.52 13.04 -2.38
C PRO A 121 -0.97 13.34 -2.48
N GLU A 122 -1.43 13.79 -3.65
CA GLU A 122 -2.87 13.99 -3.88
C GLU A 122 -3.57 12.67 -4.22
N LEU A 123 -2.87 11.78 -4.93
CA LEU A 123 -3.34 10.43 -5.28
C LEU A 123 -2.31 9.40 -4.85
N VAL A 124 -2.79 8.31 -4.30
CA VAL A 124 -2.03 7.07 -4.06
C VAL A 124 -2.73 5.92 -4.79
N ILE A 125 -1.95 5.10 -5.49
CA ILE A 125 -2.42 3.82 -6.06
C ILE A 125 -1.58 2.70 -5.48
N GLU A 126 -2.25 1.68 -4.97
CA GLU A 126 -1.69 0.43 -4.44
C GLU A 126 -2.20 -0.75 -5.26
N ILE A 127 -1.38 -1.76 -5.43
CA ILE A 127 -1.72 -2.98 -6.16
C ILE A 127 -1.42 -4.18 -5.28
N ASP A 128 -2.47 -4.95 -4.96
CA ASP A 128 -2.45 -6.09 -4.04
C ASP A 128 -2.00 -5.74 -2.60
N VAL A 129 -1.87 -6.78 -1.79
CA VAL A 129 -1.42 -6.70 -0.40
C VAL A 129 -0.21 -7.61 -0.23
N ASN A 130 0.97 -7.03 0.02
CA ASN A 130 2.22 -7.77 0.22
C ASN A 130 2.79 -7.54 1.64
N VAL A 131 1.93 -7.68 2.64
CA VAL A 131 2.32 -7.60 4.06
C VAL A 131 1.86 -8.86 4.80
N ASP A 132 2.56 -9.19 5.88
CA ASP A 132 2.07 -10.10 6.91
C ASP A 132 1.21 -9.27 7.87
N THR A 133 -0.10 -9.49 7.84
CA THR A 133 -1.07 -8.76 8.66
C THR A 133 -1.16 -9.30 10.09
N ASN A 134 -0.35 -10.31 10.44
CA ASN A 134 -0.34 -10.98 11.73
C ASN A 134 -1.73 -11.55 12.12
N LYS A 135 -2.43 -10.87 13.05
CA LYS A 135 -3.77 -11.27 13.55
C LYS A 135 -4.92 -10.54 12.83
N GLU A 136 -4.60 -9.53 12.02
CA GLU A 136 -5.61 -8.77 11.26
C GLU A 136 -5.90 -9.47 9.93
N THR A 137 -7.08 -9.21 9.38
CA THR A 137 -7.39 -9.57 7.99
C THR A 137 -6.70 -8.61 7.03
N GLU A 138 -6.46 -9.05 5.80
CA GLU A 138 -5.92 -8.16 4.75
C GLU A 138 -6.80 -6.91 4.55
N MET A 139 -8.13 -7.05 4.69
CA MET A 139 -9.06 -5.90 4.57
C MET A 139 -8.98 -4.94 5.75
N GLU A 140 -8.73 -5.41 6.97
CA GLU A 140 -8.49 -4.53 8.13
C GLU A 140 -7.21 -3.73 7.93
N TYR A 141 -6.13 -4.37 7.47
CA TYR A 141 -4.90 -3.66 7.12
C TYR A 141 -5.14 -2.60 6.04
N VAL A 142 -5.82 -2.96 4.94
CA VAL A 142 -6.16 -2.03 3.83
C VAL A 142 -6.97 -0.85 4.36
N HIS A 143 -8.01 -1.13 5.15
CA HIS A 143 -8.84 -0.10 5.76
C HIS A 143 -8.03 0.84 6.66
N ASN A 144 -7.20 0.30 7.55
CA ASN A 144 -6.38 1.07 8.48
C ASN A 144 -5.36 1.94 7.71
N LYS A 145 -4.69 1.37 6.69
CA LYS A 145 -3.74 2.11 5.86
C LYS A 145 -4.41 3.25 5.10
N ILE A 146 -5.54 3.00 4.45
CA ILE A 146 -6.29 4.03 3.71
C ILE A 146 -6.74 5.16 4.64
N ASN A 147 -7.33 4.84 5.80
CA ASN A 147 -7.76 5.86 6.76
C ASN A 147 -6.62 6.78 7.19
N GLU A 148 -5.46 6.21 7.52
CA GLU A 148 -4.30 6.99 7.90
C GLU A 148 -3.80 7.89 6.75
N ILE A 149 -3.69 7.34 5.54
CA ILE A 149 -3.25 8.06 4.35
C ILE A 149 -4.18 9.25 4.06
N LEU A 150 -5.51 9.03 4.08
CA LEU A 150 -6.49 10.08 3.85
C LEU A 150 -6.48 11.14 4.96
N THR A 151 -6.32 10.72 6.22
CA THR A 151 -6.24 11.63 7.37
C THR A 151 -5.03 12.56 7.27
N TYR A 152 -3.93 12.10 6.67
CA TYR A 152 -2.73 12.91 6.43
C TYR A 152 -2.83 13.85 5.24
N GLY A 153 -3.95 13.86 4.51
CA GLY A 153 -4.24 14.83 3.46
C GLY A 153 -4.08 14.31 2.04
N VAL A 154 -3.93 13.00 1.83
CA VAL A 154 -4.12 12.39 0.50
C VAL A 154 -5.57 12.56 0.11
N LYS A 155 -5.84 13.01 -1.12
CA LYS A 155 -7.22 13.29 -1.56
C LYS A 155 -7.95 12.03 -1.97
N GLN A 156 -7.23 11.09 -2.63
CA GLN A 156 -7.81 9.87 -3.14
C GLN A 156 -6.82 8.71 -3.05
N VAL A 157 -7.33 7.55 -2.65
CA VAL A 157 -6.62 6.28 -2.69
C VAL A 157 -7.36 5.34 -3.64
N ILE A 158 -6.63 4.70 -4.55
CA ILE A 158 -7.12 3.65 -5.44
C ILE A 158 -6.34 2.38 -5.09
N TRP A 159 -7.05 1.33 -4.68
CA TRP A 159 -6.44 0.04 -4.38
C TRP A 159 -6.90 -1.02 -5.36
N VAL A 160 -5.99 -1.54 -6.15
CA VAL A 160 -6.26 -2.56 -7.17
C VAL A 160 -6.00 -3.93 -6.56
N PHE A 161 -7.01 -4.79 -6.51
CA PHE A 161 -6.88 -6.19 -6.11
C PHE A 161 -6.87 -7.07 -7.36
N THR A 162 -5.79 -7.83 -7.55
CA THR A 162 -5.66 -8.74 -8.72
C THR A 162 -6.53 -9.98 -8.57
N LYS A 163 -6.88 -10.33 -7.35
CA LYS A 163 -7.90 -11.33 -7.02
C LYS A 163 -8.83 -10.72 -5.97
N PRO A 164 -10.07 -10.44 -6.24
CA PRO A 164 -10.99 -10.93 -7.30
C PRO A 164 -11.22 -9.94 -8.48
N GLU A 165 -10.22 -9.20 -8.93
CA GLU A 165 -10.33 -8.22 -10.05
C GLU A 165 -11.28 -7.05 -9.72
N ILE A 166 -11.06 -6.46 -8.56
CA ILE A 166 -11.82 -5.30 -8.08
C ILE A 166 -10.89 -4.17 -7.75
N ILE A 167 -11.45 -2.95 -7.70
CA ILE A 167 -10.76 -1.73 -7.29
C ILE A 167 -11.54 -1.09 -6.16
N LEU A 168 -10.84 -0.74 -5.11
CA LEU A 168 -11.39 0.08 -4.04
C LEU A 168 -10.95 1.52 -4.28
N VAL A 169 -11.92 2.43 -4.33
CA VAL A 169 -11.70 3.87 -4.44
C VAL A 169 -12.15 4.53 -3.15
N ALA A 170 -11.26 5.29 -2.52
CA ALA A 170 -11.50 5.93 -1.25
C ALA A 170 -11.11 7.40 -1.28
N THR A 171 -11.97 8.24 -0.70
CA THR A 171 -11.74 9.65 -0.37
C THR A 171 -12.10 9.90 1.10
N LEU A 172 -11.71 11.04 1.65
CA LEU A 172 -12.03 11.37 3.03
C LEU A 172 -13.53 11.73 3.22
N GLN A 173 -14.17 12.27 2.18
CA GLN A 173 -15.51 12.86 2.28
C GLN A 173 -16.60 11.91 1.80
N ASP A 174 -16.30 10.97 0.93
CA ASP A 174 -17.28 10.10 0.30
C ASP A 174 -17.24 8.68 0.88
N ASN A 175 -18.31 7.93 0.66
CA ASN A 175 -18.31 6.49 0.91
C ASN A 175 -17.32 5.80 -0.02
N TRP A 176 -16.51 4.91 0.51
CA TRP A 176 -15.59 4.11 -0.28
C TRP A 176 -16.36 3.20 -1.23
N GLN A 177 -15.88 3.07 -2.45
CA GLN A 177 -16.52 2.31 -3.51
C GLN A 177 -15.68 1.09 -3.87
N LEU A 178 -16.34 -0.06 -4.00
CA LEU A 178 -15.75 -1.28 -4.50
C LEU A 178 -16.28 -1.55 -5.91
N LEU A 179 -15.41 -1.49 -6.89
CA LEU A 179 -15.76 -1.47 -8.32
C LEU A 179 -15.06 -2.60 -9.05
N LYS A 180 -15.58 -3.00 -10.23
CA LYS A 180 -14.88 -3.94 -11.12
C LYS A 180 -13.80 -3.21 -11.93
N TRP A 181 -12.80 -3.94 -12.42
CA TRP A 181 -11.77 -3.39 -13.31
C TRP A 181 -12.34 -2.73 -14.58
N SER A 182 -13.50 -3.20 -15.05
CA SER A 182 -14.21 -2.66 -16.23
C SER A 182 -15.02 -1.38 -15.96
N THR A 183 -15.00 -0.86 -14.73
CA THR A 183 -15.73 0.36 -14.37
C THR A 183 -14.85 1.58 -14.61
N ASP A 184 -15.42 2.64 -15.19
CA ASP A 184 -14.77 3.93 -15.29
C ASP A 184 -14.64 4.56 -13.90
N ILE A 185 -13.42 4.87 -13.49
CA ILE A 185 -13.09 5.45 -12.19
C ILE A 185 -12.65 6.90 -12.41
N SER A 186 -13.26 7.83 -11.69
CA SER A 186 -12.73 9.19 -11.62
C SER A 186 -11.41 9.18 -10.83
N VAL A 187 -10.36 9.69 -11.45
CA VAL A 187 -9.03 9.84 -10.84
C VAL A 187 -8.79 11.32 -10.62
N LEU A 188 -8.77 11.73 -9.34
CA LEU A 188 -8.89 13.14 -8.99
C LEU A 188 -10.13 13.76 -9.69
N GLU A 189 -10.11 15.03 -10.01
CA GLU A 189 -11.31 15.70 -10.59
C GLU A 189 -11.42 15.60 -12.11
N ASP A 190 -10.27 15.38 -12.80
CA ASP A 190 -10.17 15.65 -14.24
C ASP A 190 -9.79 14.43 -15.09
N MET A 191 -9.56 13.26 -14.49
CA MET A 191 -9.06 12.08 -15.20
C MET A 191 -9.99 10.89 -14.99
N THR A 192 -10.05 9.98 -15.95
CA THR A 192 -10.82 8.73 -15.87
C THR A 192 -9.88 7.55 -16.10
N LEU A 193 -9.95 6.53 -15.27
CA LEU A 193 -9.20 5.27 -15.40
C LEU A 193 -10.20 4.13 -15.59
N ASN A 194 -10.00 3.32 -16.63
CA ASN A 194 -10.66 2.03 -16.81
C ASN A 194 -9.57 0.97 -16.99
N LEU A 195 -9.35 0.17 -15.97
CA LEU A 195 -8.21 -0.75 -15.95
C LEU A 195 -8.37 -1.85 -17.01
N GLN A 196 -9.59 -2.39 -17.20
CA GLN A 196 -9.84 -3.41 -18.21
C GLN A 196 -9.56 -2.88 -19.62
N GLN A 197 -10.04 -1.67 -19.94
CA GLN A 197 -9.78 -1.06 -21.24
C GLN A 197 -8.28 -0.84 -21.51
N LEU A 198 -7.49 -0.53 -20.45
CA LEU A 198 -6.04 -0.41 -20.60
C LEU A 198 -5.39 -1.75 -20.91
N ILE A 199 -5.82 -2.82 -20.24
CA ILE A 199 -5.32 -4.18 -20.49
C ILE A 199 -5.68 -4.63 -21.92
N ASP A 200 -6.95 -4.47 -22.31
CA ASP A 200 -7.43 -4.84 -23.65
C ASP A 200 -6.73 -4.07 -24.78
N ALA A 201 -6.24 -2.85 -24.50
CA ALA A 201 -5.53 -2.02 -25.47
C ALA A 201 -4.03 -2.33 -25.56
N ASP A 202 -3.47 -3.05 -24.58
CA ASP A 202 -2.05 -3.42 -24.53
C ASP A 202 -1.81 -4.83 -25.15
N GLU A 203 -2.88 -5.64 -25.36
CA GLU A 203 -2.85 -6.94 -26.04
C GLU A 203 -2.85 -6.78 -27.57
#